data_84a42037c15ceef317b49a7cce9c1e2e
#
_entry.id   84a42037c15ceef317b49a7cce9c1e2e
#
_cell.length_a   1.000
_cell.length_b   1.000
_cell.length_c   1.000
_cell.angle_alpha   90.00
_cell.angle_beta   90.00
_cell.angle_gamma   90.00
#
_symmetry.space_group_name_H-M   'P 1'
#
loop_
_entity.id
_entity.type
_entity.pdbx_description
1 polymer ?
#
loop_
_entity_poly.entity_id
_entity_poly.type
_entity_poly.pdbx_seq_one_letter_code
_entity_poly.pdbx_strand_id
1 'polypeptide(L)'
;MSILYSNMINPDRLPERIDKVIEQTLADKRLAGAVIKVAVDGKLIYSRAAGFANRELNQSMREDALFRLASVSKPITSTAALVLVAQGRLQLDDRVDRWLPEFQPRLKNGGRTAITIRHLMTHTAGLTYRFFQEEGGSYEQAGVS
;
A
#
# COMPACT_ATOMS: atom_id res chain seq x y z
N MET A 1 -7.00 17.12 23.23
CA MET A 1 -7.70 16.49 22.09
C MET A 1 -7.66 14.95 22.12
N SER A 2 -7.15 14.33 23.18
CA SER A 2 -6.98 12.87 23.35
C SER A 2 -8.16 12.16 24.05
N ILE A 3 -9.08 12.86 24.68
CA ILE A 3 -10.12 12.25 25.56
C ILE A 3 -11.41 11.88 24.80
N LEU A 4 -11.63 12.39 23.61
CA LEU A 4 -12.87 12.15 22.85
C LEU A 4 -12.89 10.82 22.07
N TYR A 5 -11.74 10.21 21.78
CA TYR A 5 -11.66 8.95 21.04
C TYR A 5 -11.75 7.70 21.91
N SER A 6 -11.40 7.77 23.21
CA SER A 6 -11.43 6.62 24.11
C SER A 6 -12.85 6.10 24.44
N ASN A 7 -13.88 6.96 24.27
CA ASN A 7 -15.28 6.57 24.56
C ASN A 7 -16.04 5.98 23.36
N MET A 8 -15.47 6.01 22.14
CA MET A 8 -16.16 5.51 20.95
C MET A 8 -15.86 4.04 20.61
N ILE A 9 -14.74 3.50 21.09
CA ILE A 9 -14.39 2.09 20.89
C ILE A 9 -14.30 1.44 22.26
N ASN A 10 -15.30 0.65 22.62
CA ASN A 10 -15.17 -0.24 23.77
C ASN A 10 -14.22 -1.39 23.37
N PRO A 11 -12.97 -1.42 23.88
CA PRO A 11 -11.98 -2.42 23.49
C PRO A 11 -12.42 -3.84 23.84
N ASP A 12 -13.25 -4.02 24.89
CA ASP A 12 -13.72 -5.33 25.33
C ASP A 12 -14.71 -5.95 24.33
N ARG A 13 -15.40 -5.14 23.54
CA ARG A 13 -16.36 -5.59 22.52
C ARG A 13 -15.77 -5.63 21.10
N LEU A 14 -14.53 -5.16 20.93
CA LEU A 14 -13.90 -5.11 19.62
C LEU A 14 -13.71 -6.51 19.01
N PRO A 15 -13.20 -7.52 19.75
CA PRO A 15 -13.03 -8.87 19.23
C PRO A 15 -14.34 -9.45 18.65
N GLU A 16 -15.42 -9.42 19.42
CA GLU A 16 -16.74 -9.95 19.02
C GLU A 16 -17.26 -9.27 17.73
N ARG A 17 -17.08 -7.95 17.62
CA ARG A 17 -17.52 -7.19 16.45
C ARG A 17 -16.72 -7.55 15.21
N ILE A 18 -15.40 -7.70 15.36
CA ILE A 18 -14.52 -8.11 14.26
C ILE A 18 -14.88 -9.54 13.84
N ASP A 19 -15.03 -10.45 14.79
CA ASP A 19 -15.38 -11.84 14.53
C ASP A 19 -16.69 -11.95 13.74
N LYS A 20 -17.72 -11.23 14.15
CA LYS A 20 -19.00 -11.21 13.43
C LYS A 20 -18.85 -10.75 11.97
N VAL A 21 -18.07 -9.70 11.72
CA VAL A 21 -17.83 -9.20 10.36
C VAL A 21 -17.06 -10.20 9.52
N ILE A 22 -16.06 -10.86 10.10
CA ILE A 22 -15.25 -11.88 9.41
C ILE A 22 -16.14 -13.06 9.02
N GLU A 23 -16.91 -13.60 9.98
CA GLU A 23 -17.76 -14.74 9.77
C GLU A 23 -18.83 -14.48 8.70
N GLN A 24 -19.48 -13.32 8.78
CA GLN A 24 -20.45 -12.92 7.75
C GLN A 24 -19.78 -12.80 6.38
N THR A 25 -18.60 -12.18 6.29
CA THR A 25 -17.89 -11.98 5.02
C THR A 25 -17.43 -13.29 4.39
N LEU A 26 -17.02 -14.27 5.21
CA LEU A 26 -16.69 -15.62 4.76
C LEU A 26 -17.92 -16.41 4.33
N ALA A 27 -19.03 -16.32 5.10
CA ALA A 27 -20.29 -16.97 4.77
C ALA A 27 -20.86 -16.45 3.44
N ASP A 28 -20.77 -15.16 3.20
CA ASP A 28 -21.16 -14.49 1.96
C ASP A 28 -20.19 -14.77 0.78
N LYS A 29 -19.12 -15.55 1.01
CA LYS A 29 -18.06 -15.88 0.03
C LYS A 29 -17.36 -14.66 -0.59
N ARG A 30 -17.38 -13.52 0.09
CA ARG A 30 -16.72 -12.28 -0.36
C ARG A 30 -15.19 -12.35 -0.19
N LEU A 31 -14.70 -13.19 0.73
CA LEU A 31 -13.27 -13.49 0.93
C LEU A 31 -13.07 -15.01 0.96
N ALA A 32 -11.90 -15.46 0.53
CA ALA A 32 -11.46 -16.83 0.74
C ALA A 32 -10.99 -17.05 2.17
N GLY A 33 -10.20 -16.11 2.67
CA GLY A 33 -9.67 -16.08 4.02
C GLY A 33 -9.00 -14.74 4.31
N ALA A 34 -8.70 -14.52 5.57
CA ALA A 34 -8.08 -13.28 6.05
C ALA A 34 -7.22 -13.53 7.28
N VAL A 35 -6.24 -12.66 7.50
CA VAL A 35 -5.53 -12.50 8.76
C VAL A 35 -5.75 -11.08 9.23
N ILE A 36 -6.26 -10.92 10.44
CA ILE A 36 -6.53 -9.62 11.04
C ILE A 36 -5.73 -9.49 12.33
N LYS A 37 -4.99 -8.39 12.45
CA LYS A 37 -4.25 -8.03 13.65
C LYS A 37 -4.56 -6.59 14.01
N VAL A 38 -4.91 -6.35 15.27
CA VAL A 38 -5.16 -5.01 15.80
C VAL A 38 -4.20 -4.73 16.94
N ALA A 39 -3.51 -3.62 16.86
CA ALA A 39 -2.62 -3.16 17.93
C ALA A 39 -3.03 -1.77 18.40
N VAL A 40 -2.95 -1.53 19.70
CA VAL A 40 -3.16 -0.23 20.34
C VAL A 40 -1.96 0.06 21.22
N ASP A 41 -1.38 1.23 21.10
CA ASP A 41 -0.19 1.65 21.83
C ASP A 41 0.95 0.61 21.76
N GLY A 42 1.16 0.04 20.58
CA GLY A 42 2.17 -0.98 20.32
C GLY A 42 1.88 -2.36 20.87
N LYS A 43 0.72 -2.57 21.51
CA LYS A 43 0.30 -3.87 22.05
C LYS A 43 -0.72 -4.53 21.12
N LEU A 44 -0.47 -5.80 20.75
CA LEU A 44 -1.43 -6.61 20.01
C LEU A 44 -2.61 -6.94 20.92
N ILE A 45 -3.80 -6.45 20.57
CA ILE A 45 -5.03 -6.67 21.34
C ILE A 45 -5.99 -7.66 20.67
N TYR A 46 -5.77 -7.94 19.39
CA TYR A 46 -6.54 -8.92 18.63
C TYR A 46 -5.68 -9.52 17.52
N SER A 47 -5.75 -10.84 17.35
CA SER A 47 -5.15 -11.58 16.25
C SER A 47 -6.03 -12.74 15.87
N ARG A 48 -6.35 -12.88 14.59
CA ARG A 48 -7.15 -14.01 14.08
C ARG A 48 -6.80 -14.29 12.63
N ALA A 49 -6.62 -15.58 12.33
CA ALA A 49 -6.68 -16.12 10.98
C ALA A 49 -8.03 -16.83 10.77
N ALA A 50 -8.69 -16.62 9.65
CA ALA A 50 -10.00 -17.19 9.35
C ALA A 50 -10.13 -17.57 7.88
N GLY A 51 -10.90 -18.62 7.57
CA GLY A 51 -11.11 -19.12 6.23
C GLY A 51 -9.91 -19.90 5.67
N PHE A 52 -9.69 -19.81 4.37
CA PHE A 52 -8.72 -20.62 3.64
C PHE A 52 -7.62 -19.76 3.01
N ALA A 53 -6.38 -20.24 3.07
CA ALA A 53 -5.28 -19.76 2.24
C ALA A 53 -5.41 -20.26 0.79
N ASN A 54 -5.96 -21.47 0.63
CA ASN A 54 -6.29 -22.06 -0.66
C ASN A 54 -7.55 -22.93 -0.49
N ARG A 55 -8.63 -22.56 -1.16
CA ARG A 55 -9.92 -23.27 -1.09
C ARG A 55 -9.86 -24.61 -1.79
N GLU A 56 -9.23 -24.65 -2.95
CA GLU A 56 -9.14 -25.84 -3.82
C GLU A 56 -8.38 -26.98 -3.12
N LEU A 57 -7.37 -26.61 -2.35
CA LEU A 57 -6.56 -27.55 -1.56
C LEU A 57 -7.05 -27.72 -0.12
N ASN A 58 -8.20 -27.11 0.23
CA ASN A 58 -8.74 -27.10 1.61
C ASN A 58 -7.70 -26.69 2.66
N GLN A 59 -6.79 -25.79 2.30
CA GLN A 59 -5.72 -25.31 3.16
C GLN A 59 -6.23 -24.13 4.01
N SER A 60 -6.32 -24.32 5.31
CA SER A 60 -6.75 -23.28 6.24
C SER A 60 -5.80 -22.08 6.25
N MET A 61 -6.35 -20.89 6.49
CA MET A 61 -5.58 -19.69 6.71
C MET A 61 -4.78 -19.79 8.02
N ARG A 62 -3.57 -19.23 8.02
CA ARG A 62 -2.69 -19.18 9.19
C ARG A 62 -2.26 -17.74 9.47
N GLU A 63 -1.98 -17.43 10.73
CA GLU A 63 -1.54 -16.07 11.13
C GLU A 63 -0.16 -15.68 10.60
N ASP A 64 0.66 -16.65 10.22
CA ASP A 64 1.98 -16.50 9.62
C ASP A 64 1.96 -16.59 8.08
N ALA A 65 0.79 -16.56 7.45
CA ALA A 65 0.66 -16.59 6.01
C ALA A 65 1.32 -15.36 5.35
N LEU A 66 1.98 -15.60 4.22
CA LEU A 66 2.60 -14.55 3.43
C LEU A 66 1.60 -13.99 2.41
N PHE A 67 1.48 -12.67 2.38
CA PHE A 67 0.61 -11.95 1.47
C PHE A 67 1.40 -11.11 0.48
N ARG A 68 0.93 -11.03 -0.76
CA ARG A 68 1.40 -10.02 -1.71
C ARG A 68 0.86 -8.66 -1.28
N LEU A 69 1.75 -7.72 -0.99
CA LEU A 69 1.38 -6.40 -0.47
C LEU A 69 0.86 -5.44 -1.54
N ALA A 70 1.20 -5.68 -2.82
CA ALA A 70 0.85 -4.78 -3.90
C ALA A 70 1.12 -3.31 -3.52
N SER A 71 0.12 -2.43 -3.58
CA SER A 71 0.28 -1.00 -3.28
C SER A 71 0.60 -0.67 -1.82
N VAL A 72 0.41 -1.61 -0.88
CA VAL A 72 0.85 -1.45 0.51
C VAL A 72 2.38 -1.39 0.63
N SER A 73 3.12 -1.80 -0.41
CA SER A 73 4.56 -1.59 -0.50
C SER A 73 4.96 -0.10 -0.58
N LYS A 74 4.06 0.78 -1.06
CA LYS A 74 4.36 2.21 -1.23
C LYS A 74 4.71 2.93 0.08
N PRO A 75 3.93 2.80 1.17
CA PRO A 75 4.32 3.37 2.47
C PRO A 75 5.69 2.88 2.96
N ILE A 76 6.02 1.61 2.75
CA ILE A 76 7.31 1.04 3.14
C ILE A 76 8.44 1.71 2.35
N THR A 77 8.30 1.81 1.03
CA THR A 77 9.27 2.49 0.16
C THR A 77 9.38 3.97 0.50
N SER A 78 8.26 4.65 0.76
CA SER A 78 8.26 6.06 1.17
C SER A 78 8.96 6.26 2.51
N THR A 79 8.78 5.36 3.47
CA THR A 79 9.49 5.40 4.76
C THR A 79 11.00 5.24 4.55
N ALA A 80 11.43 4.32 3.69
CA ALA A 80 12.85 4.16 3.35
C ALA A 80 13.43 5.45 2.72
N ALA A 81 12.69 6.10 1.82
CA ALA A 81 13.09 7.38 1.25
C ALA A 81 13.20 8.48 2.33
N LEU A 82 12.25 8.56 3.27
CA LEU A 82 12.30 9.52 4.38
C LEU A 82 13.48 9.28 5.34
N VAL A 83 13.89 8.03 5.54
CA VAL A 83 15.11 7.72 6.30
C VAL A 83 16.34 8.31 5.59
N LEU A 84 16.43 8.21 4.26
CA LEU A 84 17.51 8.82 3.50
C LEU A 84 17.46 10.35 3.56
N VAL A 85 16.27 10.93 3.57
CA VAL A 85 16.10 12.39 3.76
C VAL A 85 16.59 12.82 5.14
N ALA A 86 16.23 12.09 6.19
CA ALA A 86 16.67 12.38 7.56
C ALA A 86 18.19 12.26 7.71
N GLN A 87 18.84 11.41 6.92
CA GLN A 87 20.31 11.26 6.85
C GLN A 87 20.98 12.30 5.96
N GLY A 88 20.25 13.22 5.34
CA GLY A 88 20.79 14.21 4.39
C GLY A 88 21.31 13.61 3.07
N ARG A 89 20.98 12.35 2.77
CA ARG A 89 21.42 11.63 1.57
C ARG A 89 20.48 11.82 0.39
N LEU A 90 19.26 12.27 0.62
CA LEU A 90 18.23 12.55 -0.36
C LEU A 90 17.50 13.84 0.04
N GLN A 91 17.05 14.63 -0.94
CA GLN A 91 16.17 15.76 -0.71
C GLN A 91 14.84 15.52 -1.42
N LEU A 92 13.74 15.95 -0.79
CA LEU A 92 12.41 15.77 -1.40
C LEU A 92 12.27 16.50 -2.74
N ASP A 93 12.99 17.60 -2.92
CA ASP A 93 12.96 18.40 -4.14
C ASP A 93 14.07 18.03 -5.14
N ASP A 94 14.87 16.98 -4.83
CA ASP A 94 15.78 16.41 -5.81
C ASP A 94 14.98 15.89 -7.02
N ARG A 95 15.49 16.16 -8.21
CA ARG A 95 14.94 15.61 -9.45
C ARG A 95 15.24 14.11 -9.51
N VAL A 96 14.27 13.32 -9.96
CA VAL A 96 14.41 11.86 -10.12
C VAL A 96 15.51 11.52 -11.14
N ASP A 97 15.62 12.28 -12.23
CA ASP A 97 16.63 12.07 -13.28
C ASP A 97 18.08 12.33 -12.81
N ARG A 98 18.30 12.94 -11.65
CA ARG A 98 19.62 13.01 -11.00
C ARG A 98 20.12 11.63 -10.58
N TRP A 99 19.21 10.76 -10.17
CA TRP A 99 19.48 9.41 -9.66
C TRP A 99 19.25 8.33 -10.72
N LEU A 100 18.29 8.58 -11.60
CA LEU A 100 17.89 7.72 -12.71
C LEU A 100 17.88 8.54 -14.01
N PRO A 101 19.04 8.78 -14.64
CA PRO A 101 19.16 9.64 -15.83
C PRO A 101 18.28 9.20 -17.01
N GLU A 102 17.97 7.90 -17.10
CA GLU A 102 17.10 7.32 -18.12
C GLU A 102 15.61 7.59 -17.86
N PHE A 103 15.23 7.97 -16.64
CA PHE A 103 13.86 8.29 -16.28
C PHE A 103 13.48 9.69 -16.79
N GLN A 104 13.00 9.75 -18.03
CA GLN A 104 12.66 11.00 -18.72
C GLN A 104 11.24 10.95 -19.29
N PRO A 105 10.18 10.87 -18.44
CA PRO A 105 8.81 10.84 -18.93
C PRO A 105 8.47 12.13 -19.70
N ARG A 106 7.66 11.97 -20.76
CA ARG A 106 7.22 13.08 -21.61
C ARG A 106 5.77 13.43 -21.34
N LEU A 107 5.45 14.70 -21.47
CA LEU A 107 4.08 15.19 -21.48
C LEU A 107 3.40 14.81 -22.82
N LYS A 108 2.06 14.83 -22.85
CA LYS A 108 1.28 14.56 -24.08
C LYS A 108 1.69 15.44 -25.28
N ASN A 109 2.17 16.65 -25.03
CA ASN A 109 2.68 17.57 -26.06
C ASN A 109 4.16 17.29 -26.45
N GLY A 110 4.75 16.22 -25.98
CA GLY A 110 6.16 15.85 -26.23
C GLY A 110 7.17 16.60 -25.34
N GLY A 111 6.73 17.57 -24.55
CA GLY A 111 7.58 18.31 -23.62
C GLY A 111 8.13 17.45 -22.51
N ARG A 112 9.28 17.86 -21.95
CA ARG A 112 9.86 17.22 -20.75
C ARG A 112 9.42 17.97 -19.49
N THR A 113 9.20 17.24 -18.41
CA THR A 113 8.92 17.82 -17.09
C THR A 113 9.91 17.29 -16.06
N ALA A 114 10.24 18.13 -15.09
CA ALA A 114 11.06 17.71 -13.96
C ALA A 114 10.15 17.04 -12.92
N ILE A 115 10.33 15.74 -12.72
CA ILE A 115 9.67 15.03 -11.64
C ILE A 115 10.63 14.99 -10.44
N THR A 116 10.15 15.34 -9.27
CA THR A 116 10.91 15.30 -8.01
C THR A 116 10.51 14.09 -7.17
N ILE A 117 11.35 13.75 -6.19
CA ILE A 117 11.04 12.72 -5.18
C ILE A 117 9.71 13.07 -4.48
N ARG A 118 9.47 14.33 -4.17
CA ARG A 118 8.20 14.83 -3.59
C ARG A 118 7.01 14.45 -4.47
N HIS A 119 7.09 14.70 -5.77
CA HIS A 119 6.00 14.36 -6.69
C HIS A 119 5.69 12.86 -6.70
N LEU A 120 6.71 11.99 -6.63
CA LEU A 120 6.51 10.55 -6.54
C LEU A 120 5.81 10.16 -5.23
N MET A 121 6.28 10.70 -4.09
CA MET A 121 5.76 10.35 -2.77
C MET A 121 4.34 10.86 -2.52
N THR A 122 3.95 11.97 -3.15
CA THR A 122 2.61 12.57 -3.02
C THR A 122 1.65 12.16 -4.12
N HIS A 123 2.05 11.27 -5.04
CA HIS A 123 1.25 10.84 -6.20
C HIS A 123 0.84 11.98 -7.14
N THR A 124 1.67 13.03 -7.25
CA THR A 124 1.43 14.20 -8.10
C THR A 124 2.33 14.25 -9.34
N ALA A 125 3.07 13.17 -9.62
CA ALA A 125 3.99 13.08 -10.75
C ALA A 125 3.29 12.92 -12.11
N GLY A 126 1.98 12.68 -12.15
CA GLY A 126 1.24 12.43 -13.40
C GLY A 126 1.47 11.05 -14.02
N LEU A 127 2.16 10.16 -13.30
CA LEU A 127 2.37 8.78 -13.73
C LEU A 127 1.11 7.95 -13.51
N THR A 128 0.84 7.03 -14.44
CA THR A 128 -0.32 6.14 -14.37
C THR A 128 0.06 4.70 -14.70
N TYR A 129 -0.85 3.78 -14.53
CA TYR A 129 -0.64 2.39 -14.93
C TYR A 129 -0.76 2.24 -16.45
N ARG A 130 0.01 1.28 -17.03
CA ARG A 130 0.01 1.00 -18.46
C ARG A 130 -1.41 0.72 -19.00
N PHE A 131 -2.24 0.01 -18.25
CA PHE A 131 -3.61 -0.33 -18.66
C PHE A 131 -4.58 0.87 -18.73
N PHE A 132 -4.17 2.05 -18.26
CA PHE A 132 -4.89 3.31 -18.45
C PHE A 132 -4.30 4.18 -19.57
N GLN A 133 -3.23 3.72 -20.23
CA GLN A 133 -2.61 4.45 -21.32
C GLN A 133 -3.17 3.97 -22.66
N GLU A 134 -3.37 4.88 -23.57
CA GLU A 134 -3.64 4.56 -24.97
C GLU A 134 -2.41 3.86 -25.59
N GLU A 135 -2.58 3.02 -26.60
CA GLU A 135 -1.49 2.40 -27.35
C GLU A 135 -0.51 3.46 -27.83
N GLY A 136 0.80 3.22 -27.68
CA GLY A 136 1.83 4.21 -27.95
C GLY A 136 2.07 5.23 -26.84
N GLY A 137 1.58 4.98 -25.62
CA GLY A 137 1.76 5.85 -24.46
C GLY A 137 3.22 6.02 -24.03
N SER A 138 3.45 6.98 -23.13
CA SER A 138 4.78 7.42 -22.70
C SER A 138 5.67 6.30 -22.13
N TYR A 139 5.10 5.23 -21.58
CA TYR A 139 5.87 4.09 -21.08
C TYR A 139 6.40 3.18 -22.19
N GLU A 140 5.59 2.93 -23.24
CA GLU A 140 6.07 2.19 -24.41
C GLU A 140 7.19 2.96 -25.12
N GLN A 141 7.02 4.28 -25.26
CA GLN A 141 8.05 5.15 -25.85
C GLN A 141 9.34 5.21 -25.02
N ALA A 142 9.24 5.02 -23.69
CA ALA A 142 10.38 4.96 -22.78
C ALA A 142 10.99 3.56 -22.65
N GLY A 143 10.45 2.54 -23.36
CA GLY A 143 10.93 1.15 -23.27
C GLY A 143 10.66 0.49 -21.91
N VAL A 144 9.71 1.00 -21.13
CA VAL A 144 9.30 0.42 -19.85
C VAL A 144 8.14 -0.54 -20.12
N SER A 145 8.43 -1.83 -20.13
CA SER A 145 7.45 -2.92 -20.31
C SER A 145 6.85 -3.38 -18.97
#